data_4339e1deba1ac8535dfbd8cdded8132d
#
_entry.id   4339e1deba1ac8535dfbd8cdded8132d
#
_cell.length_a   1.000
_cell.length_b   1.000
_cell.length_c   1.000
_cell.angle_alpha   90.00
_cell.angle_beta   90.00
_cell.angle_gamma   90.00
#
_symmetry.space_group_name_H-M   'P 1'
#
loop_
_entity.id
_entity.type
_entity.pdbx_description
1 polymer ?
#
loop_
_entity_poly.entity_id
_entity_poly.type
_entity_poly.pdbx_seq_one_letter_code
_entity_poly.pdbx_strand_id
1 'polypeptide(L)'
;MSDTNYVILTVASVDFSYRETMAKLMSQHSKDLIANAGAKGTRFGSIGTGEHAGSLIFIQFYDDLNGYQKAMEFQSTSPIFREIMDSGKANVYLRNVATSLPTKFENSSEHPKYIVITRAEAGLSEKDRFLNCINESAPCFKENGALTMRFGNLLTGSNVGNYLLGVGYPSMEAIEKTYDGLLNHSSYKEMMS
;
A
#
# COMPACT_ATOMS: atom_id res chain seq x y z
N MET A 1 1.65 -12.80 -7.49
CA MET A 1 2.20 -12.59 -6.13
C MET A 1 1.39 -13.45 -5.19
N SER A 2 2.04 -14.26 -4.33
CA SER A 2 1.35 -14.97 -3.25
C SER A 2 0.58 -13.96 -2.38
N ASP A 3 -0.55 -14.38 -1.83
CA ASP A 3 -1.33 -13.56 -0.91
C ASP A 3 -0.51 -13.32 0.35
N THR A 4 0.06 -12.12 0.47
CA THR A 4 0.79 -11.71 1.67
C THR A 4 -0.21 -11.24 2.71
N ASN A 5 0.02 -11.58 3.98
CA ASN A 5 -0.93 -11.36 5.07
C ASN A 5 -0.75 -10.01 5.75
N TYR A 6 0.42 -9.38 5.61
CA TYR A 6 0.74 -8.11 6.28
C TYR A 6 1.33 -7.10 5.31
N VAL A 7 0.94 -5.85 5.51
CA VAL A 7 1.40 -4.70 4.73
C VAL A 7 1.90 -3.64 5.70
N ILE A 8 3.11 -3.16 5.46
CA ILE A 8 3.70 -2.06 6.22
C ILE A 8 3.71 -0.83 5.33
N LEU A 9 3.03 0.23 5.76
CA LEU A 9 2.98 1.51 5.07
C LEU A 9 3.84 2.51 5.84
N THR A 10 4.82 3.10 5.18
CA THR A 10 5.67 4.14 5.75
C THR A 10 5.57 5.39 4.88
N VAL A 11 5.26 6.54 5.48
CA VAL A 11 5.20 7.83 4.77
C VAL A 11 6.25 8.77 5.37
N ALA A 12 6.98 9.44 4.48
CA ALA A 12 8.03 10.38 4.86
C ALA A 12 7.96 11.65 4.02
N SER A 13 8.18 12.79 4.67
CA SER A 13 8.58 14.01 3.97
C SER A 13 10.05 13.90 3.59
N VAL A 14 10.38 14.31 2.36
CA VAL A 14 11.75 14.26 1.85
C VAL A 14 12.06 15.55 1.11
N ASP A 15 13.20 16.16 1.41
CA ASP A 15 13.66 17.36 0.71
C ASP A 15 13.65 17.13 -0.79
N PHE A 16 13.13 18.10 -1.53
CA PHE A 16 12.99 18.00 -2.98
C PHE A 16 14.31 17.68 -3.67
N SER A 17 15.40 18.32 -3.26
CA SER A 17 16.75 18.11 -3.78
C SER A 17 17.33 16.70 -3.52
N TYR A 18 16.76 15.97 -2.56
CA TYR A 18 17.22 14.63 -2.17
C TYR A 18 16.38 13.49 -2.76
N ARG A 19 15.26 13.79 -3.41
CA ARG A 19 14.31 12.77 -3.90
C ARG A 19 14.91 11.79 -4.91
N GLU A 20 15.77 12.27 -5.82
CA GLU A 20 16.42 11.39 -6.78
C GLU A 20 17.40 10.42 -6.09
N THR A 21 18.19 10.93 -5.14
CA THR A 21 19.08 10.11 -4.31
C THR A 21 18.28 9.10 -3.51
N MET A 22 17.20 9.54 -2.84
CA MET A 22 16.30 8.68 -2.10
C MET A 22 15.73 7.55 -2.98
N ALA A 23 15.29 7.85 -4.21
CA ALA A 23 14.75 6.84 -5.12
C ALA A 23 15.79 5.76 -5.45
N LYS A 24 17.06 6.15 -5.68
CA LYS A 24 18.17 5.21 -5.92
C LYS A 24 18.44 4.33 -4.70
N LEU A 25 18.56 4.94 -3.52
CA LEU A 25 18.80 4.22 -2.26
C LEU A 25 17.64 3.29 -1.92
N MET A 26 16.38 3.72 -2.09
CA MET A 26 15.20 2.90 -1.84
C MET A 26 15.06 1.76 -2.84
N SER A 27 15.49 1.93 -4.09
CA SER A 27 15.54 0.84 -5.07
C SER A 27 16.49 -0.28 -4.63
N GLN A 28 17.68 0.08 -4.13
CA GLN A 28 18.63 -0.90 -3.60
C GLN A 28 18.13 -1.51 -2.30
N HIS A 29 17.66 -0.69 -1.36
CA HIS A 29 17.09 -1.15 -0.09
C HIS A 29 15.93 -2.14 -0.29
N SER A 30 15.08 -1.90 -1.29
CA SER A 30 14.00 -2.82 -1.66
C SER A 30 14.49 -4.20 -2.08
N LYS A 31 15.56 -4.26 -2.88
CA LYS A 31 16.18 -5.53 -3.30
C LYS A 31 16.76 -6.26 -2.09
N ASP A 32 17.43 -5.54 -1.22
CA ASP A 32 18.06 -6.11 -0.02
C ASP A 32 17.02 -6.66 0.96
N LEU A 33 15.90 -5.96 1.16
CA LEU A 33 14.79 -6.42 1.99
C LEU A 33 14.17 -7.72 1.45
N ILE A 34 14.00 -7.82 0.13
CA ILE A 34 13.44 -9.02 -0.51
C ILE A 34 14.44 -10.18 -0.43
N ALA A 35 15.71 -9.93 -0.68
CA ALA A 35 16.73 -10.97 -0.71
C ALA A 35 17.11 -11.49 0.68
N ASN A 36 17.16 -10.62 1.70
CA ASN A 36 17.83 -10.91 2.96
C ASN A 36 16.95 -10.74 4.20
N ALA A 37 15.77 -10.10 4.09
CA ALA A 37 15.01 -9.65 5.24
C ALA A 37 13.52 -10.03 5.21
N GLY A 38 13.16 -11.07 4.46
CA GLY A 38 11.84 -11.70 4.51
C GLY A 38 10.70 -10.94 3.82
N ALA A 39 10.95 -9.77 3.20
CA ALA A 39 9.95 -9.09 2.41
C ALA A 39 9.61 -9.88 1.14
N LYS A 40 8.32 -10.01 0.83
CA LYS A 40 7.84 -10.69 -0.40
C LYS A 40 7.72 -9.72 -1.57
N GLY A 41 7.75 -8.45 -1.30
CA GLY A 41 7.73 -7.39 -2.27
C GLY A 41 7.70 -6.03 -1.61
N THR A 42 7.99 -5.01 -2.41
CA THR A 42 7.95 -3.62 -1.96
C THR A 42 7.35 -2.74 -3.05
N ARG A 43 6.87 -1.58 -2.66
CA ARG A 43 6.49 -0.48 -3.56
C ARG A 43 7.02 0.82 -2.99
N PHE A 44 7.49 1.70 -3.86
CA PHE A 44 7.98 3.01 -3.49
C PHE A 44 7.48 4.04 -4.50
N GLY A 45 7.01 5.18 -4.03
CA GLY A 45 6.47 6.21 -4.90
C GLY A 45 6.16 7.52 -4.19
N SER A 46 5.59 8.46 -4.96
CA SER A 46 5.12 9.76 -4.45
C SER A 46 3.62 9.71 -4.23
N ILE A 47 3.15 10.35 -3.17
CA ILE A 47 1.73 10.58 -2.92
C ILE A 47 1.29 11.83 -3.69
N GLY A 48 0.38 11.65 -4.65
CA GLY A 48 -0.09 12.73 -5.52
C GLY A 48 -1.25 13.52 -4.97
N THR A 49 -2.07 12.91 -4.09
CA THR A 49 -3.33 13.51 -3.61
C THR A 49 -3.58 13.18 -2.13
N GLY A 50 -4.53 13.90 -1.52
CA GLY A 50 -4.95 13.68 -0.12
C GLY A 50 -4.05 14.35 0.90
N GLU A 51 -4.25 13.99 2.16
CA GLU A 51 -3.61 14.59 3.34
C GLU A 51 -2.07 14.57 3.28
N HIS A 52 -1.50 13.54 2.65
CA HIS A 52 -0.06 13.33 2.57
C HIS A 52 0.54 13.70 1.20
N ALA A 53 -0.18 14.48 0.39
CA ALA A 53 0.28 14.88 -0.94
C ALA A 53 1.67 15.53 -0.89
N GLY A 54 2.54 15.16 -1.82
CA GLY A 54 3.92 15.63 -1.87
C GLY A 54 4.91 14.78 -1.06
N SER A 55 4.45 13.90 -0.18
CA SER A 55 5.31 12.96 0.55
C SER A 55 5.67 11.73 -0.29
N LEU A 56 6.65 10.97 0.18
CA LEU A 56 6.99 9.67 -0.37
C LEU A 56 6.36 8.57 0.47
N ILE A 57 5.95 7.48 -0.18
CA ILE A 57 5.41 6.30 0.47
C ILE A 57 6.27 5.08 0.15
N PHE A 58 6.52 4.26 1.17
CA PHE A 58 7.14 2.95 1.04
C PHE A 58 6.21 1.89 1.60
N ILE A 59 5.86 0.92 0.77
CA ILE A 59 4.96 -0.19 1.12
C ILE A 59 5.77 -1.48 1.05
N GLN A 60 5.69 -2.28 2.11
CA GLN A 60 6.37 -3.57 2.23
C GLN A 60 5.33 -4.66 2.49
N PHE A 61 5.52 -5.84 1.90
CA PHE A 61 4.60 -6.98 1.98
C PHE A 61 5.28 -8.17 2.64
N TYR A 62 4.60 -8.80 3.60
CA TYR A 62 5.10 -9.94 4.38
C TYR A 62 4.03 -11.03 4.53
N ASP A 63 4.48 -12.29 4.62
CA ASP A 63 3.58 -13.41 4.92
C ASP A 63 3.21 -13.42 6.41
N ASP A 64 4.14 -12.99 7.29
CA ASP A 64 3.97 -12.93 8.74
C ASP A 64 4.76 -11.76 9.37
N LEU A 65 4.51 -11.50 10.64
CA LEU A 65 5.22 -10.45 11.38
C LEU A 65 6.66 -10.83 11.75
N ASN A 66 7.02 -12.11 11.72
CA ASN A 66 8.41 -12.54 11.88
C ASN A 66 9.26 -12.09 10.67
N GLY A 67 8.70 -12.12 9.45
CA GLY A 67 9.33 -11.51 8.29
C GLY A 67 9.57 -10.01 8.49
N TYR A 68 8.58 -9.30 9.03
CA TYR A 68 8.76 -7.87 9.35
C TYR A 68 9.79 -7.62 10.46
N GLN A 69 9.84 -8.47 11.50
CA GLN A 69 10.87 -8.40 12.52
C GLN A 69 12.28 -8.51 11.91
N LYS A 70 12.51 -9.50 11.04
CA LYS A 70 13.79 -9.66 10.32
C LYS A 70 14.14 -8.40 9.50
N ALA A 71 13.15 -7.76 8.89
CA ALA A 71 13.37 -6.51 8.15
C ALA A 71 13.80 -5.36 9.07
N MET A 72 13.22 -5.23 10.26
CA MET A 72 13.63 -4.23 11.24
C MET A 72 15.06 -4.48 11.74
N GLU A 73 15.40 -5.73 12.04
CA GLU A 73 16.76 -6.13 12.44
C GLU A 73 17.77 -5.83 11.33
N PHE A 74 17.45 -6.17 10.08
CA PHE A 74 18.26 -5.86 8.90
C PHE A 74 18.45 -4.35 8.73
N GLN A 75 17.37 -3.56 8.83
CA GLN A 75 17.42 -2.11 8.71
C GLN A 75 18.33 -1.47 9.76
N SER A 76 18.36 -1.98 10.98
CA SER A 76 19.21 -1.45 12.08
C SER A 76 20.71 -1.51 11.76
N THR A 77 21.12 -2.43 10.89
CA THR A 77 22.52 -2.65 10.50
C THR A 77 22.81 -2.23 9.04
N SER A 78 21.80 -1.92 8.24
CA SER A 78 21.92 -1.60 6.82
C SER A 78 22.67 -0.25 6.61
N PRO A 79 23.78 -0.23 5.86
CA PRO A 79 24.46 1.01 5.52
C PRO A 79 23.57 1.98 4.73
N ILE A 80 22.76 1.44 3.80
CA ILE A 80 21.84 2.23 2.98
C ILE A 80 20.76 2.90 3.85
N PHE A 81 20.18 2.15 4.78
CA PHE A 81 19.17 2.70 5.67
C PHE A 81 19.78 3.77 6.60
N ARG A 82 21.00 3.54 7.08
CA ARG A 82 21.74 4.53 7.86
C ARG A 82 22.03 5.80 7.06
N GLU A 83 22.49 5.68 5.81
CA GLU A 83 22.74 6.83 4.92
C GLU A 83 21.46 7.69 4.76
N ILE A 84 20.30 7.05 4.58
CA ILE A 84 19.01 7.76 4.48
C ILE A 84 18.74 8.53 5.78
N MET A 85 18.89 7.88 6.93
CA MET A 85 18.58 8.50 8.23
C MET A 85 19.57 9.61 8.60
N ASP A 86 20.87 9.38 8.38
CA ASP A 86 21.94 10.34 8.72
C ASP A 86 21.93 11.56 7.79
N SER A 87 21.31 11.47 6.63
CA SER A 87 21.16 12.61 5.71
C SER A 87 20.43 13.80 6.33
N GLY A 88 19.57 13.56 7.32
CA GLY A 88 18.67 14.56 7.90
C GLY A 88 17.62 15.12 6.93
N LYS A 89 17.54 14.58 5.69
CA LYS A 89 16.67 15.08 4.61
C LYS A 89 15.38 14.29 4.45
N ALA A 90 15.20 13.23 5.26
CA ALA A 90 14.00 12.41 5.29
C ALA A 90 13.44 12.36 6.70
N ASN A 91 12.16 12.65 6.86
CA ASN A 91 11.45 12.55 8.13
C ASN A 91 10.26 11.61 7.99
N VAL A 92 10.34 10.44 8.62
CA VAL A 92 9.23 9.48 8.71
C VAL A 92 8.25 9.97 9.76
N TYR A 93 7.02 10.25 9.35
CA TYR A 93 5.98 10.73 10.27
C TYR A 93 4.75 9.82 10.36
N LEU A 94 4.66 8.80 9.49
CA LEU A 94 3.63 7.78 9.56
C LEU A 94 4.22 6.41 9.27
N ARG A 95 3.91 5.44 10.14
CA ARG A 95 4.17 4.02 9.90
C ARG A 95 3.05 3.19 10.48
N ASN A 96 2.39 2.45 9.61
CA ASN A 96 1.28 1.59 9.97
C ASN A 96 1.55 0.15 9.56
N VAL A 97 1.08 -0.78 10.39
CA VAL A 97 0.96 -2.21 10.05
C VAL A 97 -0.50 -2.49 9.75
N ALA A 98 -0.78 -3.10 8.62
CA ALA A 98 -2.10 -3.55 8.23
C ALA A 98 -2.11 -5.07 8.00
N THR A 99 -3.22 -5.72 8.28
CA THR A 99 -3.51 -7.07 7.77
C THR A 99 -4.01 -6.99 6.35
N SER A 100 -3.81 -8.06 5.58
CA SER A 100 -4.47 -8.27 4.30
C SER A 100 -5.59 -9.28 4.47
N LEU A 101 -6.79 -8.95 4.03
CA LEU A 101 -7.94 -9.83 4.00
C LEU A 101 -8.09 -10.43 2.61
N PRO A 102 -8.49 -11.70 2.48
CA PRO A 102 -8.65 -12.33 1.19
C PRO A 102 -9.79 -11.67 0.40
N THR A 103 -9.50 -11.27 -0.82
CA THR A 103 -10.49 -10.76 -1.78
C THR A 103 -10.67 -11.76 -2.93
N LYS A 104 -11.80 -11.67 -3.65
CA LYS A 104 -12.06 -12.45 -4.88
C LYS A 104 -11.34 -11.88 -6.10
N PHE A 105 -10.53 -10.82 -5.94
CA PHE A 105 -9.81 -10.21 -7.05
C PHE A 105 -8.54 -11.00 -7.38
N GLU A 106 -8.43 -11.45 -8.62
CA GLU A 106 -7.21 -12.10 -9.11
C GLU A 106 -6.16 -11.07 -9.50
N ASN A 107 -5.14 -10.94 -8.66
CA ASN A 107 -4.05 -10.00 -8.85
C ASN A 107 -3.19 -10.40 -10.07
N SER A 108 -2.93 -9.43 -10.96
CA SER A 108 -1.98 -9.56 -12.07
C SER A 108 -0.53 -9.68 -11.55
N SER A 109 0.33 -10.31 -12.35
CA SER A 109 1.78 -10.26 -12.15
C SER A 109 2.40 -8.94 -12.61
N GLU A 110 1.67 -8.13 -13.38
CA GLU A 110 2.12 -6.82 -13.82
C GLU A 110 2.26 -5.84 -12.66
N HIS A 111 3.26 -4.97 -12.75
CA HIS A 111 3.49 -3.93 -11.75
C HIS A 111 2.61 -2.71 -12.04
N PRO A 112 1.74 -2.31 -11.13
CA PRO A 112 0.95 -1.09 -11.30
C PRO A 112 1.86 0.14 -11.30
N LYS A 113 1.55 1.09 -12.17
CA LYS A 113 2.20 2.40 -12.20
C LYS A 113 1.60 3.38 -11.19
N TYR A 114 0.31 3.22 -10.90
CA TYR A 114 -0.45 4.04 -9.95
C TYR A 114 -1.13 3.14 -8.94
N ILE A 115 -1.23 3.61 -7.70
CA ILE A 115 -1.98 2.94 -6.63
C ILE A 115 -2.92 3.97 -6.00
N VAL A 116 -4.21 3.65 -5.98
CA VAL A 116 -5.20 4.40 -5.23
C VAL A 116 -5.38 3.70 -3.88
N ILE A 117 -5.19 4.43 -2.79
CA ILE A 117 -5.42 3.94 -1.43
C ILE A 117 -6.59 4.71 -0.85
N THR A 118 -7.67 3.99 -0.57
CA THR A 118 -8.86 4.53 0.09
C THR A 118 -8.88 4.04 1.53
N ARG A 119 -9.08 4.96 2.49
CA ARG A 119 -9.27 4.67 3.90
C ARG A 119 -10.75 4.82 4.24
N ALA A 120 -11.31 3.84 4.94
CA ALA A 120 -12.65 3.91 5.49
C ALA A 120 -12.61 3.78 7.02
N GLU A 121 -13.35 4.64 7.69
CA GLU A 121 -13.59 4.58 9.14
C GLU A 121 -14.87 3.78 9.39
N ALA A 122 -14.73 2.59 9.96
CA ALA A 122 -15.86 1.75 10.29
C ALA A 122 -15.52 0.85 11.48
N GLY A 123 -16.54 0.47 12.23
CA GLY A 123 -16.39 -0.46 13.36
C GLY A 123 -15.96 -1.85 12.89
N LEU A 124 -15.37 -2.62 13.80
CA LEU A 124 -14.96 -4.01 13.51
C LEU A 124 -16.13 -4.90 13.08
N SER A 125 -17.37 -4.57 13.50
CA SER A 125 -18.60 -5.24 13.08
C SER A 125 -18.90 -5.11 11.58
N GLU A 126 -18.37 -4.08 10.91
CA GLU A 126 -18.60 -3.81 9.49
C GLU A 126 -17.66 -4.59 8.55
N LYS A 127 -16.71 -5.34 9.10
CA LYS A 127 -15.70 -6.05 8.31
C LYS A 127 -16.30 -6.90 7.19
N ASP A 128 -17.27 -7.74 7.53
CA ASP A 128 -17.84 -8.70 6.58
C ASP A 128 -18.69 -7.97 5.53
N ARG A 129 -19.41 -6.91 5.92
CA ARG A 129 -20.15 -6.05 4.99
C ARG A 129 -19.21 -5.40 3.98
N PHE A 130 -18.12 -4.77 4.45
CA PHE A 130 -17.12 -4.15 3.55
C PHE A 130 -16.47 -5.17 2.63
N LEU A 131 -16.07 -6.33 3.15
CA LEU A 131 -15.45 -7.38 2.35
C LEU A 131 -16.42 -7.90 1.27
N ASN A 132 -17.70 -8.05 1.59
CA ASN A 132 -18.72 -8.45 0.62
C ASN A 132 -18.89 -7.40 -0.47
N CYS A 133 -19.06 -6.12 -0.13
CA CYS A 133 -19.16 -5.02 -1.09
C CYS A 133 -17.96 -4.95 -2.03
N ILE A 134 -16.74 -5.13 -1.48
CA ILE A 134 -15.50 -5.13 -2.27
C ILE A 134 -15.46 -6.33 -3.22
N ASN A 135 -15.83 -7.51 -2.74
CA ASN A 135 -15.86 -8.72 -3.58
C ASN A 135 -16.92 -8.67 -4.68
N GLU A 136 -18.06 -8.04 -4.44
CA GLU A 136 -19.10 -7.80 -5.45
C GLU A 136 -18.68 -6.74 -6.47
N SER A 137 -17.89 -5.75 -6.04
CA SER A 137 -17.36 -4.70 -6.92
C SER A 137 -16.11 -5.14 -7.68
N ALA A 138 -15.45 -6.22 -7.28
CA ALA A 138 -14.17 -6.69 -7.85
C ALA A 138 -14.21 -6.87 -9.39
N PRO A 139 -15.30 -7.41 -10.01
CA PRO A 139 -15.40 -7.49 -11.46
C PRO A 139 -15.34 -6.12 -12.13
N CYS A 140 -16.03 -5.10 -11.59
CA CYS A 140 -16.00 -3.75 -12.13
C CYS A 140 -14.58 -3.17 -12.14
N PHE A 141 -13.81 -3.37 -11.07
CA PHE A 141 -12.40 -2.96 -11.03
C PHE A 141 -11.58 -3.69 -12.11
N LYS A 142 -11.77 -5.01 -12.25
CA LYS A 142 -11.02 -5.84 -13.19
C LYS A 142 -11.29 -5.45 -14.64
N GLU A 143 -12.57 -5.30 -15.01
CA GLU A 143 -13.02 -4.96 -16.35
C GLU A 143 -12.54 -3.58 -16.80
N ASN A 144 -12.35 -2.65 -15.86
CA ASN A 144 -11.88 -1.31 -16.13
C ASN A 144 -10.34 -1.17 -15.98
N GLY A 145 -9.61 -2.28 -15.89
CA GLY A 145 -8.16 -2.31 -16.02
C GLY A 145 -7.39 -2.25 -14.71
N ALA A 146 -8.01 -2.45 -13.54
CA ALA A 146 -7.26 -2.64 -12.31
C ALA A 146 -6.39 -3.91 -12.41
N LEU A 147 -5.12 -3.79 -12.00
CA LEU A 147 -4.15 -4.87 -12.01
C LEU A 147 -4.06 -5.61 -10.68
N THR A 148 -4.18 -4.88 -9.58
CA THR A 148 -4.07 -5.45 -8.24
C THR A 148 -5.10 -4.84 -7.32
N MET A 149 -5.60 -5.63 -6.37
CA MET A 149 -6.48 -5.17 -5.31
C MET A 149 -6.06 -5.81 -3.99
N ARG A 150 -5.98 -5.00 -2.94
CA ARG A 150 -5.74 -5.46 -1.58
C ARG A 150 -6.66 -4.72 -0.63
N PHE A 151 -7.29 -5.48 0.24
CA PHE A 151 -8.14 -4.95 1.30
C PHE A 151 -7.66 -5.45 2.65
N GLY A 152 -7.72 -4.62 3.67
CA GLY A 152 -7.29 -4.98 5.01
C GLY A 152 -7.61 -3.92 6.04
N ASN A 153 -7.19 -4.15 7.27
CA ASN A 153 -7.38 -3.22 8.37
C ASN A 153 -6.07 -2.88 9.06
N LEU A 154 -5.99 -1.67 9.58
CA LEU A 154 -4.84 -1.17 10.34
C LEU A 154 -4.79 -1.80 11.72
N LEU A 155 -3.64 -2.44 12.04
CA LEU A 155 -3.38 -3.07 13.34
C LEU A 155 -2.63 -2.16 14.30
N THR A 156 -1.69 -1.37 13.78
CA THR A 156 -0.85 -0.46 14.59
C THR A 156 -0.64 0.86 13.88
N GLY A 157 -0.20 1.86 14.64
CA GLY A 157 0.05 3.20 14.12
C GLY A 157 -1.17 4.11 14.22
N SER A 158 -1.24 5.11 13.38
CA SER A 158 -2.38 6.03 13.32
C SER A 158 -3.61 5.34 12.72
N ASN A 159 -4.79 5.66 13.23
CA ASN A 159 -6.07 5.18 12.70
C ASN A 159 -6.27 3.66 12.79
N VAL A 160 -5.79 3.05 13.87
CA VAL A 160 -6.01 1.62 14.17
C VAL A 160 -7.49 1.26 14.08
N GLY A 161 -7.78 0.12 13.46
CA GLY A 161 -9.14 -0.37 13.20
C GLY A 161 -9.73 0.10 11.88
N ASN A 162 -9.22 1.17 11.26
CA ASN A 162 -9.69 1.61 9.95
C ASN A 162 -9.34 0.59 8.87
N TYR A 163 -10.16 0.55 7.82
CA TYR A 163 -9.95 -0.29 6.65
C TYR A 163 -9.20 0.46 5.56
N LEU A 164 -8.37 -0.27 4.82
CA LEU A 164 -7.66 0.22 3.65
C LEU A 164 -8.01 -0.64 2.44
N LEU A 165 -8.39 0.02 1.34
CA LEU A 165 -8.46 -0.58 0.02
C LEU A 165 -7.36 0.03 -0.86
N GLY A 166 -6.41 -0.81 -1.29
CA GLY A 166 -5.36 -0.43 -2.23
C GLY A 166 -5.59 -1.07 -3.58
N VAL A 167 -5.79 -0.25 -4.62
CA VAL A 167 -6.00 -0.73 -5.99
C VAL A 167 -4.92 -0.19 -6.90
N GLY A 168 -4.25 -1.09 -7.62
CA GLY A 168 -3.16 -0.76 -8.54
C GLY A 168 -3.61 -0.71 -9.99
N TYR A 169 -3.16 0.31 -10.73
CA TYR A 169 -3.54 0.60 -12.11
C TYR A 169 -2.35 0.84 -13.02
N PRO A 170 -2.46 0.54 -14.33
CA PRO A 170 -1.42 0.81 -15.32
C PRO A 170 -1.41 2.28 -15.76
N SER A 171 -2.54 2.99 -15.68
CA SER A 171 -2.72 4.36 -16.17
C SER A 171 -3.78 5.14 -15.40
N MET A 172 -3.77 6.47 -15.53
CA MET A 172 -4.82 7.34 -15.01
C MET A 172 -6.16 7.11 -15.72
N GLU A 173 -6.15 6.78 -17.01
CA GLU A 173 -7.36 6.42 -17.78
C GLU A 173 -8.06 5.20 -17.18
N ALA A 174 -7.31 4.18 -16.74
CA ALA A 174 -7.88 3.02 -16.09
C ALA A 174 -8.51 3.38 -14.73
N ILE A 175 -7.93 4.33 -13.99
CA ILE A 175 -8.54 4.88 -12.78
C ILE A 175 -9.87 5.54 -13.10
N GLU A 176 -9.89 6.46 -14.07
CA GLU A 176 -11.08 7.20 -14.50
C GLU A 176 -12.22 6.23 -14.89
N LYS A 177 -11.96 5.29 -15.81
CA LYS A 177 -12.93 4.28 -16.23
C LYS A 177 -13.49 3.46 -15.07
N THR A 178 -12.63 3.08 -14.12
CA THR A 178 -13.05 2.32 -12.95
C THR A 178 -14.04 3.12 -12.10
N TYR A 179 -13.71 4.38 -11.78
CA TYR A 179 -14.58 5.21 -10.95
C TYR A 179 -15.88 5.58 -11.64
N ASP A 180 -15.88 5.81 -12.95
CA ASP A 180 -17.11 6.01 -13.74
C ASP A 180 -18.02 4.76 -13.68
N GLY A 181 -17.45 3.56 -13.78
CA GLY A 181 -18.16 2.30 -13.62
C GLY A 181 -18.74 2.12 -12.21
N LEU A 182 -17.95 2.43 -11.18
CA LEU A 182 -18.34 2.28 -9.78
C LEU A 182 -19.46 3.23 -9.35
N LEU A 183 -19.56 4.42 -9.94
CA LEU A 183 -20.66 5.36 -9.66
C LEU A 183 -22.05 4.76 -9.92
N ASN A 184 -22.14 3.74 -10.77
CA ASN A 184 -23.39 3.04 -11.09
C ASN A 184 -23.51 1.67 -10.40
N HIS A 185 -22.48 1.23 -9.68
CA HIS A 185 -22.45 -0.08 -9.02
C HIS A 185 -23.12 -0.03 -7.64
N SER A 186 -24.15 -0.87 -7.41
CA SER A 186 -24.95 -0.85 -6.18
C SER A 186 -24.12 -1.10 -4.92
N SER A 187 -23.29 -2.14 -4.93
CA SER A 187 -22.45 -2.51 -3.77
C SER A 187 -21.39 -1.45 -3.44
N TYR A 188 -20.87 -0.72 -4.45
CA TYR A 188 -19.99 0.40 -4.20
C TYR A 188 -20.71 1.58 -3.54
N LYS A 189 -21.94 1.90 -4.01
CA LYS A 189 -22.78 2.93 -3.38
C LYS A 189 -23.12 2.58 -1.94
N GLU A 190 -23.44 1.31 -1.68
CA GLU A 190 -23.70 0.82 -0.32
C GLU A 190 -22.48 0.95 0.60
N MET A 191 -21.28 0.67 0.08
CA MET A 191 -20.03 0.81 0.84
C MET A 191 -19.73 2.27 1.21
N MET A 192 -20.14 3.23 0.36
CA MET A 192 -19.87 4.65 0.54
C MET A 192 -20.95 5.38 1.36
N SER A 193 -22.07 4.71 1.68
CA SER A 193 -23.16 5.23 2.53
C SER A 193 -22.93 4.97 4.01
#